data_865858051be3ff62805ce445898d4fb3
#
_entry.id   865858051be3ff62805ce445898d4fb3
#
_cell.length_a   1.000
_cell.length_b   1.000
_cell.length_c   1.000
_cell.angle_alpha   90.00
_cell.angle_beta   90.00
_cell.angle_gamma   90.00
#
_symmetry.space_group_name_H-M   'P 1'
#
loop_
_entity.id
_entity.type
_entity.pdbx_description
1 polymer ?
#
loop_
_entity_poly.entity_id
_entity_poly.type
_entity_poly.pdbx_seq_one_letter_code
_entity_poly.pdbx_strand_id
1 'polypeptide(L)'
;MKRWTTADIADLSGRTAVVTGANAGLGLETARVLAGHGAEVVLACRDLDKAKRAADQIRAADRRARVTTVRLNLASLASVREAADEIRSACPRLALLINNAGVMELPYERTEDGFELTFATNHLGHFALTGLVLDRLLATPGSRIVTLSSLGHLDGAMNFDDLQSEGGYRPDEAYGQSKLANLLFTYELDRRLKAAGAPTIALASHPGVVCTNLFRTRSKLEQTLISPRMRVINFWAVQNVQMGALPTLRAAADPAARGGEYYGPRRRFYTRFTGYPDLAESSERSHDAADQARLWAVSERLTGVTYRIAAGPPYPEGLCPQPARVTATTTATSGPRSSRRP
;
A
#
# COMPACT_ATOMS: atom_id res chain seq x y z
N MET A 1 -0.54 -7.84 23.57
CA MET A 1 -0.32 -8.26 22.17
C MET A 1 1.12 -7.88 21.76
N LYS A 2 1.81 -8.77 21.06
CA LYS A 2 3.16 -8.52 20.52
C LYS A 2 3.11 -7.33 19.55
N ARG A 3 4.11 -6.43 19.62
CA ARG A 3 4.25 -5.31 18.69
C ARG A 3 4.90 -5.84 17.41
N TRP A 4 4.25 -5.66 16.27
CA TRP A 4 4.84 -5.98 14.99
C TRP A 4 5.86 -4.91 14.59
N THR A 5 7.03 -5.31 14.12
CA THR A 5 8.14 -4.44 13.73
C THR A 5 8.82 -4.99 12.47
N THR A 6 9.81 -4.29 11.94
CA THR A 6 10.60 -4.80 10.80
C THR A 6 11.34 -6.10 11.11
N ALA A 7 11.66 -6.39 12.37
CA ALA A 7 12.28 -7.66 12.78
C ALA A 7 11.34 -8.88 12.64
N ASP A 8 10.05 -8.66 12.44
CA ASP A 8 9.08 -9.74 12.19
C ASP A 8 8.94 -10.08 10.69
N ILE A 9 9.63 -9.33 9.80
CA ILE A 9 9.69 -9.62 8.36
C ILE A 9 10.61 -10.82 8.13
N ALA A 10 10.07 -11.84 7.46
CA ALA A 10 10.85 -13.00 7.05
C ALA A 10 11.84 -12.65 5.93
N ASP A 11 12.75 -13.58 5.59
CA ASP A 11 13.62 -13.45 4.42
C ASP A 11 12.78 -13.33 3.14
N LEU A 12 13.06 -12.30 2.36
CA LEU A 12 12.44 -12.00 1.07
C LEU A 12 13.35 -12.28 -0.12
N SER A 13 14.42 -13.04 0.07
CA SER A 13 15.35 -13.44 -1.00
C SER A 13 14.59 -14.14 -2.14
N GLY A 14 14.89 -13.75 -3.38
CA GLY A 14 14.20 -14.24 -4.56
C GLY A 14 12.79 -13.64 -4.81
N ARG A 15 12.36 -12.66 -3.99
CA ARG A 15 11.15 -11.91 -4.20
C ARG A 15 11.44 -10.53 -4.79
N THR A 16 10.69 -10.17 -5.82
CA THR A 16 10.79 -8.84 -6.45
C THR A 16 9.65 -7.95 -5.94
N ALA A 17 9.99 -6.72 -5.55
CA ALA A 17 9.06 -5.70 -5.10
C ALA A 17 9.15 -4.45 -5.99
N VAL A 18 8.02 -3.94 -6.47
CA VAL A 18 7.92 -2.63 -7.12
C VAL A 18 7.31 -1.65 -6.13
N VAL A 19 7.97 -0.51 -5.91
CA VAL A 19 7.48 0.54 -5.01
C VAL A 19 7.36 1.85 -5.78
N THR A 20 6.14 2.38 -5.90
CA THR A 20 5.92 3.67 -6.58
C THR A 20 6.26 4.84 -5.66
N GLY A 21 6.86 5.90 -6.21
CA GLY A 21 7.25 7.09 -5.44
C GLY A 21 8.34 6.82 -4.39
N ALA A 22 9.22 5.86 -4.65
CA ALA A 22 10.23 5.37 -3.70
C ALA A 22 11.52 6.23 -3.63
N ASN A 23 11.53 7.41 -4.22
CA ASN A 23 12.69 8.31 -4.19
C ASN A 23 12.79 9.16 -2.91
N ALA A 24 11.79 9.13 -2.03
CA ALA A 24 11.78 9.88 -0.77
C ALA A 24 10.72 9.34 0.20
N GLY A 25 10.79 9.75 1.47
CA GLY A 25 9.75 9.55 2.48
C GLY A 25 9.39 8.08 2.70
N LEU A 26 8.08 7.80 2.78
CA LEU A 26 7.55 6.46 3.09
C LEU A 26 7.95 5.41 2.05
N GLY A 27 7.90 5.76 0.76
CA GLY A 27 8.29 4.84 -0.32
C GLY A 27 9.76 4.46 -0.25
N LEU A 28 10.65 5.40 0.02
CA LEU A 28 12.08 5.14 0.19
C LEU A 28 12.33 4.23 1.41
N GLU A 29 11.69 4.52 2.54
CA GLU A 29 11.85 3.68 3.74
C GLU A 29 11.28 2.28 3.54
N THR A 30 10.11 2.15 2.89
CA THR A 30 9.54 0.85 2.54
C THR A 30 10.50 0.06 1.63
N ALA A 31 11.03 0.70 0.59
CA ALA A 31 11.99 0.08 -0.33
C ALA A 31 13.28 -0.34 0.39
N ARG A 32 13.83 0.53 1.26
CA ARG A 32 15.03 0.25 2.05
C ARG A 32 14.85 -0.98 2.95
N VAL A 33 13.72 -1.06 3.64
CA VAL A 33 13.43 -2.19 4.54
C VAL A 33 13.26 -3.49 3.75
N LEU A 34 12.48 -3.48 2.67
CA LEU A 34 12.29 -4.67 1.82
C LEU A 34 13.62 -5.16 1.24
N ALA A 35 14.47 -4.25 0.74
CA ALA A 35 15.79 -4.58 0.23
C ALA A 35 16.71 -5.15 1.33
N GLY A 36 16.68 -4.57 2.54
CA GLY A 36 17.44 -5.07 3.70
C GLY A 36 17.00 -6.46 4.17
N HIS A 37 15.80 -6.92 3.79
CA HIS A 37 15.31 -8.29 4.01
C HIS A 37 15.50 -9.20 2.78
N GLY A 38 16.33 -8.80 1.80
CA GLY A 38 16.75 -9.63 0.67
C GLY A 38 15.88 -9.49 -0.59
N ALA A 39 14.83 -8.67 -0.60
CA ALA A 39 14.05 -8.45 -1.80
C ALA A 39 14.86 -7.73 -2.90
N GLU A 40 14.55 -8.04 -4.15
CA GLU A 40 14.93 -7.21 -5.29
C GLU A 40 13.92 -6.07 -5.42
N VAL A 41 14.36 -4.81 -5.33
CA VAL A 41 13.43 -3.68 -5.26
C VAL A 41 13.58 -2.78 -6.48
N VAL A 42 12.45 -2.53 -7.15
CA VAL A 42 12.35 -1.57 -8.25
C VAL A 42 11.74 -0.27 -7.71
N LEU A 43 12.50 0.82 -7.76
CA LEU A 43 12.03 2.15 -7.41
C LEU A 43 11.36 2.78 -8.65
N ALA A 44 10.03 2.78 -8.70
CA ALA A 44 9.26 3.35 -9.80
C ALA A 44 8.93 4.83 -9.49
N CYS A 45 9.60 5.76 -10.17
CA CYS A 45 9.58 7.18 -9.81
C CYS A 45 9.55 8.10 -11.03
N ARG A 46 8.89 9.27 -10.90
CA ARG A 46 8.81 10.27 -11.96
C ARG A 46 10.18 10.88 -12.31
N ASP A 47 11.00 11.14 -11.30
CA ASP A 47 12.33 11.74 -11.43
C ASP A 47 13.39 10.63 -11.24
N LEU A 48 13.99 10.21 -12.36
CA LEU A 48 15.00 9.12 -12.37
C LEU A 48 16.27 9.51 -11.62
N ASP A 49 16.69 10.78 -11.63
CA ASP A 49 17.92 11.18 -10.94
C ASP A 49 17.75 11.12 -9.42
N LYS A 50 16.56 11.48 -8.93
CA LYS A 50 16.23 11.27 -7.52
C LYS A 50 16.11 9.78 -7.20
N ALA A 51 15.54 8.97 -8.09
CA ALA A 51 15.44 7.53 -7.91
C ALA A 51 16.83 6.86 -7.87
N LYS A 52 17.74 7.22 -8.75
CA LYS A 52 19.13 6.73 -8.74
C LYS A 52 19.84 7.07 -7.43
N ARG A 53 19.75 8.34 -6.97
CA ARG A 53 20.32 8.74 -5.67
C ARG A 53 19.72 7.95 -4.51
N ALA A 54 18.43 7.68 -4.53
CA ALA A 54 17.76 6.85 -3.53
C ALA A 54 18.25 5.39 -3.57
N ALA A 55 18.42 4.82 -4.76
CA ALA A 55 18.98 3.48 -4.93
C ALA A 55 20.41 3.40 -4.40
N ASP A 56 21.25 4.41 -4.69
CA ASP A 56 22.63 4.47 -4.19
C ASP A 56 22.67 4.62 -2.66
N GLN A 57 21.76 5.39 -2.08
CA GLN A 57 21.59 5.49 -0.61
C GLN A 57 21.26 4.13 0.02
N ILE A 58 20.36 3.35 -0.59
CA ILE A 58 20.01 2.01 -0.10
C ILE A 58 21.22 1.08 -0.22
N ARG A 59 21.91 1.07 -1.36
CA ARG A 59 23.11 0.23 -1.57
C ARG A 59 24.28 0.61 -0.66
N ALA A 60 24.43 1.89 -0.32
CA ALA A 60 25.42 2.36 0.63
C ALA A 60 25.16 1.85 2.05
N ALA A 61 23.89 1.73 2.43
CA ALA A 61 23.47 1.20 3.73
C ALA A 61 23.58 -0.35 3.80
N ASP A 62 23.30 -1.05 2.71
CA ASP A 62 23.52 -2.51 2.58
C ASP A 62 24.04 -2.83 1.17
N ARG A 63 25.32 -3.24 1.09
CA ARG A 63 25.98 -3.59 -0.18
C ARG A 63 25.36 -4.81 -0.89
N ARG A 64 24.59 -5.62 -0.20
CA ARG A 64 23.88 -6.77 -0.76
C ARG A 64 22.53 -6.38 -1.38
N ALA A 65 22.04 -5.16 -1.12
CA ALA A 65 20.76 -4.70 -1.61
C ALA A 65 20.73 -4.65 -3.15
N ARG A 66 19.76 -5.33 -3.73
CA ARG A 66 19.47 -5.32 -5.16
C ARG A 66 18.36 -4.32 -5.45
N VAL A 67 18.73 -3.17 -5.97
CA VAL A 67 17.82 -2.06 -6.23
C VAL A 67 18.00 -1.55 -7.65
N THR A 68 16.92 -1.45 -8.39
CA THR A 68 16.87 -0.86 -9.73
C THR A 68 15.88 0.30 -9.77
N THR A 69 15.85 1.04 -10.87
CA THR A 69 14.96 2.20 -11.02
C THR A 69 14.22 2.12 -12.34
N VAL A 70 12.93 2.50 -12.34
CA VAL A 70 12.08 2.62 -13.52
C VAL A 70 11.45 4.01 -13.52
N ARG A 71 11.40 4.65 -14.70
CA ARG A 71 10.69 5.93 -14.84
C ARG A 71 9.19 5.68 -14.83
N LEU A 72 8.47 6.35 -13.90
CA LEU A 72 7.02 6.24 -13.78
C LEU A 72 6.41 7.60 -13.42
N ASN A 73 5.69 8.20 -14.35
CA ASN A 73 4.81 9.33 -14.09
C ASN A 73 3.36 8.84 -14.05
N LEU A 74 2.78 8.72 -12.84
CA LEU A 74 1.39 8.26 -12.66
C LEU A 74 0.33 9.24 -13.19
N ALA A 75 0.73 10.47 -13.50
CA ALA A 75 -0.13 11.47 -14.14
C ALA A 75 -0.13 11.38 -15.68
N SER A 76 0.47 10.33 -16.25
CA SER A 76 0.55 10.09 -17.70
C SER A 76 0.32 8.61 -17.97
N LEU A 77 -0.77 8.27 -18.64
CA LEU A 77 -1.07 6.88 -18.99
C LEU A 77 -0.03 6.29 -19.97
N ALA A 78 0.56 7.12 -20.82
CA ALA A 78 1.65 6.71 -21.69
C ALA A 78 2.86 6.27 -20.86
N SER A 79 3.30 7.08 -19.89
CA SER A 79 4.39 6.74 -18.98
C SER A 79 4.09 5.52 -18.11
N VAL A 80 2.84 5.33 -17.70
CA VAL A 80 2.41 4.14 -16.95
C VAL A 80 2.55 2.88 -17.80
N ARG A 81 2.21 2.92 -19.10
CA ARG A 81 2.35 1.78 -20.02
C ARG A 81 3.82 1.45 -20.25
N GLU A 82 4.65 2.45 -20.54
CA GLU A 82 6.10 2.28 -20.71
C GLU A 82 6.74 1.63 -19.47
N ALA A 83 6.42 2.16 -18.28
CA ALA A 83 6.91 1.61 -17.03
C ALA A 83 6.43 0.17 -16.78
N ALA A 84 5.18 -0.13 -17.10
CA ALA A 84 4.64 -1.49 -16.98
C ALA A 84 5.36 -2.48 -17.91
N ASP A 85 5.67 -2.08 -19.14
CA ASP A 85 6.39 -2.91 -20.11
C ASP A 85 7.84 -3.16 -19.66
N GLU A 86 8.51 -2.12 -19.12
CA GLU A 86 9.84 -2.26 -18.53
C GLU A 86 9.84 -3.19 -17.32
N ILE A 87 8.88 -3.02 -16.39
CA ILE A 87 8.71 -3.90 -15.23
C ILE A 87 8.43 -5.35 -15.67
N ARG A 88 7.53 -5.57 -16.62
CA ARG A 88 7.18 -6.90 -17.12
C ARG A 88 8.37 -7.60 -17.78
N SER A 89 9.22 -6.85 -18.48
CA SER A 89 10.43 -7.35 -19.12
C SER A 89 11.51 -7.70 -18.11
N ALA A 90 11.73 -6.84 -17.11
CA ALA A 90 12.76 -7.02 -16.09
C ALA A 90 12.34 -8.01 -14.97
N CYS A 91 11.04 -8.13 -14.69
CA CYS A 91 10.52 -8.90 -13.56
C CYS A 91 9.52 -9.97 -14.05
N PRO A 92 10.00 -11.14 -14.47
CA PRO A 92 9.10 -12.23 -14.90
C PRO A 92 8.18 -12.73 -13.79
N ARG A 93 8.58 -12.52 -12.54
CA ARG A 93 7.78 -12.77 -11.33
C ARG A 93 7.78 -11.53 -10.45
N LEU A 94 6.59 -11.05 -10.06
CA LEU A 94 6.42 -9.90 -9.19
C LEU A 94 5.72 -10.35 -7.90
N ALA A 95 6.43 -10.26 -6.78
CA ALA A 95 5.90 -10.70 -5.50
C ALA A 95 5.14 -9.58 -4.76
N LEU A 96 5.59 -8.33 -4.88
CA LEU A 96 5.03 -7.20 -4.16
C LEU A 96 4.87 -6.00 -5.10
N LEU A 97 3.65 -5.46 -5.18
CA LEU A 97 3.40 -4.15 -5.79
C LEU A 97 2.91 -3.20 -4.69
N ILE A 98 3.69 -2.15 -4.43
CA ILE A 98 3.36 -1.13 -3.42
C ILE A 98 2.96 0.16 -4.13
N ASN A 99 1.68 0.40 -4.25
CA ASN A 99 1.06 1.62 -4.77
C ASN A 99 1.16 2.72 -3.71
N ASN A 100 2.37 3.28 -3.53
CA ASN A 100 2.69 4.21 -2.45
C ASN A 100 2.65 5.67 -2.89
N ALA A 101 2.98 5.99 -4.15
CA ALA A 101 3.03 7.37 -4.61
C ALA A 101 1.71 8.12 -4.38
N GLY A 102 1.82 9.41 -4.18
CA GLY A 102 0.64 10.25 -4.04
C GLY A 102 1.00 11.73 -3.95
N VAL A 103 0.03 12.55 -4.26
CA VAL A 103 0.07 14.01 -4.13
C VAL A 103 -1.11 14.46 -3.27
N MET A 104 -1.00 15.62 -2.65
CA MET A 104 -2.02 16.14 -1.74
C MET A 104 -2.08 17.68 -1.86
N GLU A 105 -3.31 18.19 -1.80
CA GLU A 105 -3.61 19.63 -1.70
C GLU A 105 -2.90 20.47 -2.79
N LEU A 106 -2.89 19.96 -4.02
CA LEU A 106 -2.40 20.70 -5.18
C LEU A 106 -3.46 21.68 -5.69
N PRO A 107 -3.07 22.75 -6.39
CA PRO A 107 -4.00 23.54 -7.21
C PRO A 107 -4.66 22.67 -8.27
N TYR A 108 -5.84 23.11 -8.76
CA TYR A 108 -6.47 22.41 -9.87
C TYR A 108 -5.57 22.42 -11.11
N GLU A 109 -5.29 21.25 -11.59
CA GLU A 109 -4.50 21.04 -12.81
C GLU A 109 -5.02 19.78 -13.51
N ARG A 110 -5.03 19.79 -14.83
CA ARG A 110 -5.37 18.63 -15.65
C ARG A 110 -4.10 17.99 -16.22
N THR A 111 -4.06 16.68 -16.21
CA THR A 111 -3.01 15.91 -16.87
C THR A 111 -3.12 16.00 -18.39
N GLU A 112 -2.10 15.54 -19.11
CA GLU A 112 -2.14 15.41 -20.57
C GLU A 112 -3.26 14.49 -21.07
N ASP A 113 -3.66 13.50 -20.25
CA ASP A 113 -4.80 12.61 -20.52
C ASP A 113 -6.15 13.26 -20.19
N GLY A 114 -6.16 14.53 -19.71
CA GLY A 114 -7.36 15.29 -19.38
C GLY A 114 -7.97 15.02 -18.02
N PHE A 115 -7.32 14.31 -17.11
CA PHE A 115 -7.81 14.00 -15.76
C PHE A 115 -7.37 15.03 -14.71
N GLU A 116 -8.13 15.19 -13.63
CA GLU A 116 -7.69 15.94 -12.47
C GLU A 116 -6.42 15.31 -11.89
N LEU A 117 -5.42 16.13 -11.61
CA LEU A 117 -4.05 15.68 -11.29
C LEU A 117 -3.97 14.80 -10.05
N THR A 118 -4.73 15.10 -8.99
CA THR A 118 -4.73 14.30 -7.74
C THR A 118 -5.38 12.96 -7.95
N PHE A 119 -6.56 12.92 -8.60
CA PHE A 119 -7.26 11.68 -8.90
C PHE A 119 -6.47 10.80 -9.88
N ALA A 120 -5.88 11.42 -10.92
CA ALA A 120 -5.02 10.72 -11.87
C ALA A 120 -3.81 10.07 -11.16
N THR A 121 -3.05 10.86 -10.39
CA THR A 121 -1.81 10.39 -9.76
C THR A 121 -2.09 9.36 -8.66
N ASN A 122 -3.06 9.63 -7.79
CA ASN A 122 -3.29 8.80 -6.61
C ASN A 122 -4.06 7.52 -6.92
N HIS A 123 -4.96 7.54 -7.92
CA HIS A 123 -5.85 6.43 -8.23
C HIS A 123 -5.68 5.89 -9.65
N LEU A 124 -5.99 6.66 -10.70
CA LEU A 124 -6.06 6.12 -12.07
C LEU A 124 -4.72 5.56 -12.56
N GLY A 125 -3.60 6.23 -12.26
CA GLY A 125 -2.27 5.75 -12.60
C GLY A 125 -1.90 4.43 -11.91
N HIS A 126 -2.27 4.29 -10.64
CA HIS A 126 -2.07 3.02 -9.90
C HIS A 126 -3.03 1.93 -10.37
N PHE A 127 -4.28 2.27 -10.67
CA PHE A 127 -5.21 1.35 -11.30
C PHE A 127 -4.62 0.81 -12.61
N ALA A 128 -4.19 1.69 -13.51
CA ALA A 128 -3.61 1.28 -14.79
C ALA A 128 -2.34 0.42 -14.61
N LEU A 129 -1.39 0.87 -13.76
CA LEU A 129 -0.16 0.12 -13.50
C LEU A 129 -0.47 -1.28 -12.97
N THR A 130 -1.35 -1.38 -11.97
CA THR A 130 -1.71 -2.66 -11.35
C THR A 130 -2.30 -3.62 -12.39
N GLY A 131 -3.22 -3.17 -13.24
CA GLY A 131 -3.82 -3.99 -14.29
C GLY A 131 -2.81 -4.45 -15.33
N LEU A 132 -1.87 -3.57 -15.71
CA LEU A 132 -0.84 -3.87 -16.74
C LEU A 132 0.23 -4.85 -16.27
N VAL A 133 0.53 -4.93 -14.96
CA VAL A 133 1.52 -5.88 -14.41
C VAL A 133 0.88 -7.07 -13.70
N LEU A 134 -0.45 -7.18 -13.74
CA LEU A 134 -1.19 -8.17 -12.97
C LEU A 134 -0.82 -9.62 -13.32
N ASP A 135 -0.51 -9.91 -14.56
CA ASP A 135 -0.07 -11.23 -15.01
C ASP A 135 1.19 -11.71 -14.28
N ARG A 136 2.12 -10.79 -13.95
CA ARG A 136 3.35 -11.10 -13.20
C ARG A 136 3.07 -11.38 -11.72
N LEU A 137 2.06 -10.71 -11.17
CA LEU A 137 1.58 -10.95 -9.80
C LEU A 137 0.85 -12.30 -9.73
N LEU A 138 -0.08 -12.55 -10.64
CA LEU A 138 -0.84 -13.82 -10.69
C LEU A 138 0.06 -15.05 -10.93
N ALA A 139 1.16 -14.88 -11.65
CA ALA A 139 2.17 -15.93 -11.85
C ALA A 139 3.08 -16.16 -10.62
N THR A 140 2.91 -15.36 -9.55
CA THR A 140 3.80 -15.40 -8.37
C THR A 140 2.99 -15.80 -7.13
N PRO A 141 3.17 -17.01 -6.61
CA PRO A 141 2.47 -17.48 -5.42
C PRO A 141 2.70 -16.59 -4.20
N GLY A 142 1.60 -16.24 -3.51
CA GLY A 142 1.65 -15.39 -2.33
C GLY A 142 2.06 -13.94 -2.64
N SER A 143 1.87 -13.49 -3.88
CA SER A 143 2.06 -12.09 -4.25
C SER A 143 1.02 -11.18 -3.61
N ARG A 144 1.39 -9.91 -3.44
CA ARG A 144 0.54 -8.92 -2.78
C ARG A 144 0.55 -7.59 -3.49
N ILE A 145 -0.60 -6.96 -3.51
CA ILE A 145 -0.79 -5.58 -3.96
C ILE A 145 -1.17 -4.77 -2.72
N VAL A 146 -0.35 -3.79 -2.35
CA VAL A 146 -0.61 -2.91 -1.19
C VAL A 146 -0.82 -1.50 -1.69
N THR A 147 -2.03 -0.98 -1.50
CA THR A 147 -2.39 0.39 -1.94
C THR A 147 -2.48 1.34 -0.75
N LEU A 148 -1.76 2.46 -0.84
CA LEU A 148 -1.75 3.45 0.22
C LEU A 148 -2.96 4.38 0.13
N SER A 149 -3.79 4.33 1.18
CA SER A 149 -4.83 5.30 1.47
C SER A 149 -4.32 6.35 2.48
N SER A 150 -5.20 7.04 3.13
CA SER A 150 -4.96 8.07 4.15
C SER A 150 -6.17 8.18 5.06
N LEU A 151 -6.00 8.82 6.21
CA LEU A 151 -7.13 9.25 7.05
C LEU A 151 -8.06 10.23 6.30
N GLY A 152 -7.58 10.91 5.26
CA GLY A 152 -8.40 11.76 4.39
C GLY A 152 -9.57 11.03 3.70
N HIS A 153 -9.54 9.68 3.64
CA HIS A 153 -10.69 8.93 3.11
C HIS A 153 -11.95 9.02 4.00
N LEU A 154 -11.79 9.36 5.29
CA LEU A 154 -12.92 9.48 6.23
C LEU A 154 -13.87 10.63 5.84
N ASP A 155 -13.28 11.72 5.35
CA ASP A 155 -14.01 12.89 4.85
C ASP A 155 -14.28 12.81 3.34
N GLY A 156 -13.69 11.80 2.66
CA GLY A 156 -13.83 11.58 1.22
C GLY A 156 -15.25 11.14 0.83
N ALA A 157 -15.70 11.61 -0.33
CA ALA A 157 -16.89 11.14 -1.01
C ALA A 157 -16.60 10.95 -2.48
N MET A 158 -17.23 9.94 -3.11
CA MET A 158 -17.13 9.75 -4.56
C MET A 158 -18.16 10.63 -5.26
N ASN A 159 -17.70 11.62 -6.01
CA ASN A 159 -18.55 12.39 -6.91
C ASN A 159 -18.49 11.77 -8.33
N PHE A 160 -19.27 10.73 -8.55
CA PHE A 160 -19.26 10.02 -9.84
C PHE A 160 -19.76 10.83 -11.02
N ASP A 161 -20.50 11.91 -10.77
CA ASP A 161 -21.03 12.79 -11.81
C ASP A 161 -19.99 13.85 -12.21
N ASP A 162 -19.01 14.10 -11.34
CA ASP A 162 -17.88 15.02 -11.59
C ASP A 162 -16.59 14.53 -10.90
N LEU A 163 -16.07 13.38 -11.32
CA LEU A 163 -14.81 12.83 -10.80
C LEU A 163 -13.59 13.72 -11.06
N GLN A 164 -13.70 14.64 -12.01
CA GLN A 164 -12.63 15.56 -12.41
C GLN A 164 -12.73 16.92 -11.73
N SER A 165 -13.74 17.14 -10.87
CA SER A 165 -13.99 18.38 -10.13
C SER A 165 -14.08 19.63 -11.05
N GLU A 166 -14.71 19.47 -12.23
CA GLU A 166 -14.90 20.55 -13.21
C GLU A 166 -15.94 21.59 -12.75
N GLY A 167 -16.95 21.16 -11.99
CA GLY A 167 -17.99 22.02 -11.40
C GLY A 167 -17.54 22.84 -10.20
N GLY A 168 -16.35 22.58 -9.65
CA GLY A 168 -15.77 23.26 -8.50
C GLY A 168 -14.71 22.43 -7.82
N TYR A 169 -13.51 22.99 -7.67
CA TYR A 169 -12.37 22.29 -7.13
C TYR A 169 -12.04 22.70 -5.69
N ARG A 170 -11.94 21.72 -4.82
CA ARG A 170 -11.42 21.86 -3.46
C ARG A 170 -10.33 20.83 -3.24
N PRO A 171 -9.08 21.25 -2.95
CA PRO A 171 -7.92 20.37 -2.86
C PRO A 171 -8.08 19.26 -1.82
N ASP A 172 -8.71 19.56 -0.69
CA ASP A 172 -9.00 18.62 0.40
C ASP A 172 -10.03 17.55 -0.03
N GLU A 173 -11.10 17.95 -0.72
CA GLU A 173 -12.12 17.02 -1.24
C GLU A 173 -11.55 16.12 -2.34
N ALA A 174 -10.80 16.67 -3.30
CA ALA A 174 -10.12 15.91 -4.35
C ALA A 174 -9.15 14.87 -3.76
N TYR A 175 -8.38 15.26 -2.74
CA TYR A 175 -7.53 14.32 -2.02
C TYR A 175 -8.33 13.25 -1.29
N GLY A 176 -9.37 13.63 -0.54
CA GLY A 176 -10.26 12.70 0.17
C GLY A 176 -10.91 11.69 -0.79
N GLN A 177 -11.45 12.17 -1.92
CA GLN A 177 -12.00 11.33 -2.98
C GLN A 177 -10.95 10.34 -3.50
N SER A 178 -9.74 10.78 -3.80
CA SER A 178 -8.68 9.90 -4.32
C SER A 178 -8.27 8.82 -3.33
N LYS A 179 -8.31 9.11 -2.01
CA LYS A 179 -7.95 8.15 -0.97
C LYS A 179 -9.07 7.18 -0.63
N LEU A 180 -10.33 7.60 -0.76
CA LEU A 180 -11.49 6.72 -0.74
C LEU A 180 -11.48 5.79 -1.96
N ALA A 181 -11.20 6.32 -3.15
CA ALA A 181 -11.07 5.53 -4.38
C ALA A 181 -10.02 4.41 -4.24
N ASN A 182 -8.91 4.67 -3.56
CA ASN A 182 -7.89 3.65 -3.30
C ASN A 182 -8.39 2.49 -2.41
N LEU A 183 -9.27 2.75 -1.45
CA LEU A 183 -9.90 1.71 -0.63
C LEU A 183 -10.95 0.92 -1.43
N LEU A 184 -11.85 1.62 -2.13
CA LEU A 184 -12.84 1.00 -3.01
C LEU A 184 -12.17 0.08 -4.04
N PHE A 185 -11.11 0.56 -4.68
CA PHE A 185 -10.30 -0.23 -5.61
C PHE A 185 -9.69 -1.47 -4.95
N THR A 186 -9.09 -1.31 -3.77
CA THR A 186 -8.43 -2.43 -3.07
C THR A 186 -9.42 -3.53 -2.71
N TYR A 187 -10.58 -3.17 -2.18
CA TYR A 187 -11.60 -4.13 -1.76
C TYR A 187 -12.24 -4.84 -2.96
N GLU A 188 -12.53 -4.11 -4.04
CA GLU A 188 -13.05 -4.70 -5.26
C GLU A 188 -12.02 -5.61 -5.93
N LEU A 189 -10.74 -5.21 -5.97
CA LEU A 189 -9.68 -6.03 -6.51
C LEU A 189 -9.54 -7.33 -5.72
N ASP A 190 -9.51 -7.27 -4.39
CA ASP A 190 -9.40 -8.46 -3.54
C ASP A 190 -10.62 -9.39 -3.70
N ARG A 191 -11.82 -8.82 -3.79
CA ARG A 191 -13.05 -9.58 -4.06
C ARG A 191 -12.96 -10.34 -5.39
N ARG A 192 -12.47 -9.68 -6.45
CA ARG A 192 -12.29 -10.28 -7.78
C ARG A 192 -11.21 -11.35 -7.78
N LEU A 193 -10.09 -11.10 -7.12
CA LEU A 193 -8.99 -12.06 -6.96
C LEU A 193 -9.47 -13.33 -6.23
N LYS A 194 -10.19 -13.16 -5.13
CA LYS A 194 -10.80 -14.28 -4.37
C LYS A 194 -11.81 -15.06 -5.22
N ALA A 195 -12.69 -14.39 -5.94
CA ALA A 195 -13.68 -15.03 -6.80
C ALA A 195 -13.05 -15.86 -7.91
N ALA A 196 -11.88 -15.45 -8.40
CA ALA A 196 -11.10 -16.16 -9.40
C ALA A 196 -10.16 -17.24 -8.81
N GLY A 197 -10.12 -17.43 -7.50
CA GLY A 197 -9.17 -18.34 -6.85
C GLY A 197 -7.71 -17.96 -7.07
N ALA A 198 -7.43 -16.67 -7.28
CA ALA A 198 -6.08 -16.19 -7.57
C ALA A 198 -5.15 -16.31 -6.33
N PRO A 199 -3.85 -16.60 -6.54
CA PRO A 199 -2.87 -16.69 -5.44
C PRO A 199 -2.43 -15.33 -4.90
N THR A 200 -2.90 -14.24 -5.51
CA THR A 200 -2.58 -12.85 -5.19
C THR A 200 -3.64 -12.29 -4.27
N ILE A 201 -3.24 -11.48 -3.29
CA ILE A 201 -4.16 -10.74 -2.43
C ILE A 201 -3.95 -9.23 -2.56
N ALA A 202 -5.02 -8.45 -2.39
CA ALA A 202 -4.95 -7.01 -2.34
C ALA A 202 -5.22 -6.51 -0.91
N LEU A 203 -4.42 -5.55 -0.45
CA LEU A 203 -4.49 -4.97 0.88
C LEU A 203 -4.36 -3.45 0.80
N ALA A 204 -4.85 -2.78 1.82
CA ALA A 204 -4.66 -1.34 1.96
C ALA A 204 -3.84 -0.99 3.21
N SER A 205 -3.23 0.19 3.18
CA SER A 205 -2.54 0.73 4.36
C SER A 205 -2.66 2.26 4.42
N HIS A 206 -2.50 2.83 5.62
CA HIS A 206 -2.26 4.24 5.80
C HIS A 206 -1.16 4.49 6.83
N PRO A 207 -0.35 5.53 6.63
CA PRO A 207 0.82 5.78 7.48
C PRO A 207 0.49 6.50 8.79
N GLY A 208 -0.77 6.85 9.07
CA GLY A 208 -1.11 7.83 10.10
C GLY A 208 -0.68 9.25 9.70
N VAL A 209 -0.39 10.11 10.68
CA VAL A 209 0.15 11.46 10.44
C VAL A 209 1.68 11.40 10.48
N VAL A 210 2.31 11.56 9.33
CA VAL A 210 3.76 11.52 9.15
C VAL A 210 4.24 12.81 8.53
N CYS A 211 5.28 13.43 9.09
CA CYS A 211 5.96 14.55 8.44
C CYS A 211 6.73 14.06 7.20
N THR A 212 6.09 14.16 6.04
CA THR A 212 6.72 13.92 4.75
C THR A 212 6.74 15.20 3.91
N ASN A 213 7.45 15.17 2.79
CA ASN A 213 7.48 16.29 1.82
C ASN A 213 6.08 16.63 1.24
N LEU A 214 5.06 15.82 1.48
CA LEU A 214 3.67 16.07 1.08
C LEU A 214 3.09 17.36 1.69
N PHE A 215 3.56 17.79 2.86
CA PHE A 215 3.09 18.99 3.56
C PHE A 215 3.77 20.30 3.07
N ARG A 216 4.60 20.26 2.01
CA ARG A 216 5.33 21.45 1.55
C ARG A 216 4.44 22.49 0.85
N THR A 217 3.24 22.12 0.44
CA THR A 217 2.26 23.00 -0.24
C THR A 217 1.32 23.76 0.70
N ARG A 218 1.35 23.45 2.00
CA ARG A 218 0.50 24.11 3.01
C ARG A 218 0.94 25.54 3.31
N SER A 219 0.01 26.34 3.86
CA SER A 219 0.25 27.74 4.24
C SER A 219 1.47 27.90 5.17
N LYS A 220 2.13 29.06 5.14
CA LYS A 220 3.29 29.35 6.01
C LYS A 220 2.99 29.16 7.50
N LEU A 221 1.75 29.39 7.92
CA LEU A 221 1.29 29.19 9.31
C LEU A 221 1.27 27.71 9.68
N GLU A 222 0.72 26.87 8.81
CA GLU A 222 0.67 25.40 9.01
C GLU A 222 2.06 24.78 8.91
N GLN A 223 2.92 25.28 7.99
CA GLN A 223 4.33 24.87 7.93
C GLN A 223 5.09 25.22 9.21
N THR A 224 4.75 26.34 9.85
CA THR A 224 5.34 26.74 11.14
C THR A 224 4.90 25.83 12.27
N LEU A 225 3.63 25.43 12.31
CA LEU A 225 3.09 24.49 13.31
C LEU A 225 3.69 23.06 13.18
N ILE A 226 4.07 22.67 11.96
CA ILE A 226 4.69 21.35 11.68
C ILE A 226 6.23 21.45 11.65
N SER A 227 6.80 22.65 11.86
CA SER A 227 8.25 22.89 11.80
C SER A 227 9.04 22.06 12.84
N PRO A 228 10.34 21.78 12.59
CA PRO A 228 11.18 21.04 13.53
C PRO A 228 11.23 21.66 14.94
N ARG A 229 11.00 22.98 15.07
CA ARG A 229 10.96 23.69 16.34
C ARG A 229 9.68 23.41 17.13
N MET A 230 8.55 23.19 16.46
CA MET A 230 7.27 22.81 17.07
C MET A 230 7.13 21.30 17.26
N ARG A 231 8.03 20.48 16.70
CA ARG A 231 8.07 19.02 16.91
C ARG A 231 8.13 18.59 18.37
N VAL A 232 8.74 19.42 19.23
CA VAL A 232 8.80 19.16 20.67
C VAL A 232 7.40 19.22 21.30
N ILE A 233 6.50 20.07 20.78
CA ILE A 233 5.13 20.23 21.26
C ILE A 233 4.20 19.22 20.58
N ASN A 234 4.43 18.91 19.30
CA ASN A 234 3.60 18.00 18.50
C ASN A 234 4.15 16.56 18.43
N PHE A 235 5.11 16.21 19.28
CA PHE A 235 5.71 14.87 19.35
C PHE A 235 4.70 13.74 19.46
N TRP A 236 3.54 14.02 20.08
CA TRP A 236 2.46 13.05 20.27
C TRP A 236 1.53 12.88 19.05
N ALA A 237 1.53 13.83 18.11
CA ALA A 237 0.61 13.86 16.97
C ALA A 237 1.23 13.39 15.66
N VAL A 238 2.57 13.41 15.54
CA VAL A 238 3.29 13.15 14.29
C VAL A 238 4.35 12.08 14.50
N GLN A 239 4.29 11.03 13.70
CA GLN A 239 5.31 9.96 13.75
C GLN A 239 6.42 10.17 12.71
N ASN A 240 7.56 9.52 12.96
CA ASN A 240 8.66 9.52 11.99
C ASN A 240 8.35 8.60 10.79
N VAL A 241 9.14 8.73 9.73
CA VAL A 241 8.96 7.98 8.48
C VAL A 241 9.08 6.47 8.70
N GLN A 242 9.96 6.03 9.59
CA GLN A 242 10.16 4.62 9.92
C GLN A 242 8.89 4.00 10.52
N MET A 243 8.29 4.67 11.48
CA MET A 243 7.02 4.22 12.07
C MET A 243 5.87 4.29 11.07
N GLY A 244 5.86 5.33 10.23
CA GLY A 244 4.82 5.51 9.20
C GLY A 244 4.87 4.46 8.08
N ALA A 245 6.02 3.86 7.81
CA ALA A 245 6.17 2.80 6.84
C ALA A 245 5.70 1.42 7.36
N LEU A 246 5.63 1.23 8.70
CA LEU A 246 5.31 -0.08 9.29
C LEU A 246 3.95 -0.65 8.85
N PRO A 247 2.85 0.12 8.74
CA PRO A 247 1.58 -0.43 8.25
C PRO A 247 1.69 -1.03 6.84
N THR A 248 2.36 -0.33 5.93
CA THR A 248 2.62 -0.81 4.57
C THR A 248 3.49 -2.05 4.57
N LEU A 249 4.55 -2.06 5.37
CA LEU A 249 5.46 -3.20 5.52
C LEU A 249 4.75 -4.42 6.11
N ARG A 250 3.86 -4.21 7.10
CA ARG A 250 3.07 -5.29 7.67
C ARG A 250 2.11 -5.87 6.64
N ALA A 251 1.36 -5.05 5.92
CA ALA A 251 0.51 -5.51 4.82
C ALA A 251 1.31 -6.29 3.76
N ALA A 252 2.52 -5.81 3.43
CA ALA A 252 3.37 -6.43 2.42
C ALA A 252 4.01 -7.75 2.85
N ALA A 253 4.39 -7.90 4.14
CA ALA A 253 5.31 -8.95 4.56
C ALA A 253 4.86 -9.80 5.75
N ASP A 254 3.80 -9.42 6.50
CA ASP A 254 3.28 -10.25 7.60
C ASP A 254 2.62 -11.52 7.04
N PRO A 255 3.12 -12.74 7.34
CA PRO A 255 2.50 -13.98 6.87
C PRO A 255 1.04 -14.16 7.28
N ALA A 256 0.61 -13.50 8.37
CA ALA A 256 -0.76 -13.57 8.86
C ALA A 256 -1.72 -12.60 8.13
N ALA A 257 -1.21 -11.68 7.30
CA ALA A 257 -2.03 -10.71 6.58
C ALA A 257 -2.94 -11.40 5.55
N ARG A 258 -4.18 -10.96 5.48
CA ARG A 258 -5.23 -11.51 4.60
C ARG A 258 -5.71 -10.46 3.61
N GLY A 259 -6.11 -10.91 2.44
CA GLY A 259 -6.68 -10.02 1.43
C GLY A 259 -7.91 -9.28 1.93
N GLY A 260 -8.04 -8.02 1.54
CA GLY A 260 -9.08 -7.11 1.99
C GLY A 260 -8.80 -6.43 3.34
N GLU A 261 -7.68 -6.72 4.00
CA GLU A 261 -7.34 -6.04 5.25
C GLU A 261 -6.77 -4.64 5.01
N TYR A 262 -7.04 -3.75 5.97
CA TYR A 262 -6.54 -2.39 6.01
C TYR A 262 -5.67 -2.19 7.24
N TYR A 263 -4.44 -1.74 7.06
CA TYR A 263 -3.45 -1.56 8.12
C TYR A 263 -3.18 -0.10 8.40
N GLY A 264 -3.14 0.27 9.67
CA GLY A 264 -2.80 1.60 10.14
C GLY A 264 -2.05 1.58 11.46
N PRO A 265 -1.64 2.74 12.00
CA PRO A 265 -1.12 2.82 13.36
C PRO A 265 -2.18 2.40 14.37
N ARG A 266 -1.79 1.61 15.37
CA ARG A 266 -2.67 1.16 16.43
C ARG A 266 -3.24 2.35 17.20
N ARG A 267 -4.58 2.45 17.29
CA ARG A 267 -5.25 3.43 18.14
C ARG A 267 -4.81 3.28 19.60
N ARG A 268 -4.18 4.30 20.16
CA ARG A 268 -4.04 4.47 21.61
C ARG A 268 -5.08 5.48 22.08
N PHE A 269 -5.54 5.37 23.33
CA PHE A 269 -6.66 6.15 23.90
C PHE A 269 -6.55 7.67 23.68
N TYR A 270 -5.34 8.19 23.45
CA TYR A 270 -5.05 9.62 23.21
C TYR A 270 -4.42 9.95 21.85
N THR A 271 -4.06 8.96 21.02
CA THR A 271 -3.41 9.23 19.73
C THR A 271 -4.00 8.31 18.65
N ARG A 272 -4.94 8.85 17.86
CA ARG A 272 -5.55 8.12 16.72
C ARG A 272 -4.60 7.93 15.55
N PHE A 273 -3.38 8.51 15.58
CA PHE A 273 -2.62 8.79 14.37
C PHE A 273 -1.18 8.26 14.39
N THR A 274 -0.72 7.69 15.50
CA THR A 274 0.66 7.25 15.67
C THR A 274 0.72 5.91 16.40
N GLY A 275 1.73 5.08 16.12
CA GLY A 275 1.98 3.83 16.82
C GLY A 275 2.40 2.67 15.93
N TYR A 276 2.51 1.50 16.54
CA TYR A 276 2.80 0.26 15.81
C TYR A 276 1.62 -0.13 14.89
N PRO A 277 1.90 -0.85 13.79
CA PRO A 277 0.87 -1.21 12.81
C PRO A 277 -0.12 -2.22 13.40
N ASP A 278 -1.39 -2.01 13.12
CA ASP A 278 -2.46 -2.94 13.46
C ASP A 278 -3.56 -2.88 12.39
N LEU A 279 -4.54 -3.76 12.46
CA LEU A 279 -5.75 -3.65 11.64
C LEU A 279 -6.45 -2.33 11.96
N ALA A 280 -6.84 -1.62 10.93
CA ALA A 280 -7.56 -0.35 11.01
C ALA A 280 -8.95 -0.49 10.41
N GLU A 281 -9.89 0.29 10.93
CA GLU A 281 -11.21 0.41 10.34
C GLU A 281 -11.19 1.51 9.27
N SER A 282 -11.85 1.27 8.15
CA SER A 282 -12.09 2.26 7.11
C SER A 282 -13.56 2.76 7.17
N SER A 283 -13.84 3.84 6.43
CA SER A 283 -15.20 4.41 6.40
C SER A 283 -16.22 3.43 5.81
N GLU A 284 -17.46 3.48 6.25
CA GLU A 284 -18.56 2.69 5.69
C GLU A 284 -18.67 2.84 4.17
N ARG A 285 -18.45 4.07 3.66
CA ARG A 285 -18.42 4.36 2.22
C ARG A 285 -17.43 3.51 1.44
N SER A 286 -16.31 3.15 2.04
CA SER A 286 -15.30 2.31 1.37
C SER A 286 -15.77 0.87 1.17
N HIS A 287 -16.79 0.43 1.90
CA HIS A 287 -17.38 -0.91 1.82
C HIS A 287 -18.64 -0.97 0.96
N ASP A 288 -19.06 0.15 0.36
CA ASP A 288 -20.20 0.15 -0.56
C ASP A 288 -19.84 -0.60 -1.85
N ALA A 289 -20.47 -1.75 -2.04
CA ALA A 289 -20.20 -2.63 -3.18
C ALA A 289 -20.65 -2.03 -4.53
N ALA A 290 -21.68 -1.16 -4.53
CA ALA A 290 -22.13 -0.48 -5.74
C ALA A 290 -21.10 0.57 -6.17
N ASP A 291 -20.59 1.36 -5.23
CA ASP A 291 -19.53 2.33 -5.49
C ASP A 291 -18.21 1.65 -5.89
N GLN A 292 -17.86 0.51 -5.29
CA GLN A 292 -16.70 -0.30 -5.69
C GLN A 292 -16.82 -0.74 -7.15
N ALA A 293 -17.95 -1.30 -7.55
CA ALA A 293 -18.19 -1.75 -8.92
C ALA A 293 -18.27 -0.57 -9.91
N ARG A 294 -18.91 0.54 -9.52
CA ARG A 294 -19.03 1.75 -10.35
C ARG A 294 -17.65 2.38 -10.59
N LEU A 295 -16.84 2.54 -9.55
CA LEU A 295 -15.47 3.06 -9.65
C LEU A 295 -14.61 2.18 -10.54
N TRP A 296 -14.70 0.85 -10.38
CA TRP A 296 -13.96 -0.10 -11.21
C TRP A 296 -14.28 0.09 -12.70
N ALA A 297 -15.56 0.08 -13.07
CA ALA A 297 -15.99 0.25 -14.46
C ALA A 297 -15.57 1.60 -15.05
N VAL A 298 -15.66 2.68 -14.26
CA VAL A 298 -15.21 4.01 -14.67
C VAL A 298 -13.69 4.05 -14.85
N SER A 299 -12.93 3.45 -13.94
CA SER A 299 -11.47 3.41 -14.01
C SER A 299 -10.98 2.61 -15.24
N GLU A 300 -11.60 1.46 -15.55
CA GLU A 300 -11.31 0.72 -16.79
C GLU A 300 -11.58 1.57 -18.04
N ARG A 301 -12.71 2.28 -18.08
CA ARG A 301 -13.05 3.16 -19.20
C ARG A 301 -12.07 4.32 -19.36
N LEU A 302 -11.72 5.00 -18.26
CA LEU A 302 -10.84 6.18 -18.29
C LEU A 302 -9.40 5.80 -18.65
N THR A 303 -8.90 4.68 -18.10
CA THR A 303 -7.52 4.24 -18.35
C THR A 303 -7.35 3.39 -19.60
N GLY A 304 -8.44 2.82 -20.12
CA GLY A 304 -8.39 1.82 -21.18
C GLY A 304 -7.70 0.51 -20.76
N VAL A 305 -7.58 0.26 -19.45
CA VAL A 305 -6.96 -0.95 -18.92
C VAL A 305 -8.01 -1.86 -18.31
N THR A 306 -8.16 -3.05 -18.87
CA THR A 306 -9.08 -4.09 -18.39
C THR A 306 -8.30 -5.17 -17.66
N TYR A 307 -8.80 -5.58 -16.49
CA TYR A 307 -8.16 -6.60 -15.67
C TYR A 307 -8.55 -8.01 -16.13
N ARG A 308 -7.56 -8.79 -16.54
CA ARG A 308 -7.74 -10.20 -16.88
C ARG A 308 -7.39 -11.05 -15.66
N ILE A 309 -8.34 -11.24 -14.77
CA ILE A 309 -8.19 -12.09 -13.59
C ILE A 309 -8.69 -13.49 -13.99
N ALA A 310 -7.80 -14.31 -14.56
CA ALA A 310 -8.07 -15.72 -14.79
C ALA A 310 -7.61 -16.54 -13.57
N ALA A 311 -8.29 -17.65 -13.29
CA ALA A 311 -7.78 -18.65 -12.36
C ALA A 311 -6.38 -19.08 -12.84
N GLY A 312 -5.39 -18.95 -11.97
CA GLY A 312 -4.05 -19.48 -12.25
C GLY A 312 -4.11 -21.00 -12.45
N PRO A 313 -3.11 -21.60 -13.11
CA PRO A 313 -3.02 -23.06 -13.16
C PRO A 313 -3.07 -23.61 -11.72
N PRO A 314 -3.72 -24.78 -11.52
CA PRO A 314 -3.80 -25.38 -10.19
C PRO A 314 -2.38 -25.55 -9.62
N TYR A 315 -2.22 -25.21 -8.34
CA TYR A 315 -0.97 -25.37 -7.63
C TYR A 315 -0.49 -26.82 -7.73
N PRO A 316 0.80 -27.09 -7.99
CA PRO A 316 1.33 -28.41 -7.76
C PRO A 316 1.14 -28.72 -6.25
N GLU A 317 0.45 -29.81 -5.95
CA GLU A 317 0.26 -30.30 -4.59
C GLU A 317 1.64 -30.53 -3.96
N GLY A 318 1.94 -29.78 -2.88
CA GLY A 318 3.19 -29.91 -2.12
C GLY A 318 3.90 -28.61 -1.73
N LEU A 319 3.54 -27.46 -2.27
CA LEU A 319 4.19 -26.15 -1.98
C LEU A 319 3.38 -25.21 -1.10
N CYS A 320 2.24 -25.66 -0.55
CA CYS A 320 1.50 -24.89 0.44
C CYS A 320 2.21 -25.04 1.80
N PRO A 321 2.68 -23.94 2.45
CA PRO A 321 3.15 -24.05 3.83
C PRO A 321 2.00 -24.56 4.69
N GLN A 322 2.15 -25.75 5.24
CA GLN A 322 1.19 -26.30 6.16
C GLN A 322 1.06 -25.37 7.37
N PRO A 323 -0.16 -25.05 7.85
CA PRO A 323 -0.31 -24.33 9.09
C PRO A 323 0.37 -25.14 10.20
N ALA A 324 1.24 -24.49 10.98
CA ALA A 324 1.91 -25.13 12.11
C ALA A 324 0.87 -25.85 12.97
N ARG A 325 1.02 -27.16 13.13
CA ARG A 325 0.18 -27.95 14.03
C ARG A 325 0.35 -27.38 15.44
N VAL A 326 -0.70 -26.75 15.94
CA VAL A 326 -0.82 -26.45 17.37
C VAL A 326 -0.98 -27.79 18.08
N THR A 327 0.10 -28.31 18.65
CA THR A 327 0.03 -29.44 19.59
C THR A 327 -0.68 -28.94 20.84
N ALA A 328 -1.95 -29.30 20.97
CA ALA A 328 -2.68 -29.14 22.21
C ALA A 328 -2.05 -30.06 23.24
N THR A 329 -1.26 -29.51 24.16
CA THR A 329 -0.79 -30.23 25.35
C THR A 329 -1.96 -30.33 26.32
N THR A 330 -2.64 -31.46 26.31
CA THR A 330 -3.67 -31.80 27.30
C THR A 330 -2.96 -32.11 28.61
N THR A 331 -2.88 -31.17 29.52
CA THR A 331 -2.51 -31.43 30.91
C THR A 331 -3.69 -32.11 31.61
N ALA A 332 -3.59 -33.41 31.78
CA ALA A 332 -4.47 -34.15 32.63
C ALA A 332 -4.19 -33.80 34.10
N THR A 333 -5.08 -33.03 34.72
CA THR A 333 -5.09 -32.82 36.17
C THR A 333 -5.71 -34.04 36.84
N SER A 334 -4.86 -34.85 37.47
CA SER A 334 -5.28 -35.91 38.39
C SER A 334 -5.74 -35.27 39.70
N GLY A 335 -7.05 -35.30 39.96
CA GLY A 335 -7.63 -34.92 41.26
C GLY A 335 -7.40 -36.00 42.33
N PRO A 336 -7.28 -35.63 43.63
CA PRO A 336 -7.01 -36.57 44.69
C PRO A 336 -8.26 -37.39 45.07
N ARG A 337 -8.09 -38.71 45.16
CA ARG A 337 -9.07 -39.65 45.70
C ARG A 337 -9.23 -39.40 47.18
N SER A 338 -10.44 -39.06 47.61
CA SER A 338 -10.82 -39.12 49.03
C SER A 338 -11.11 -40.55 49.45
N SER A 339 -10.31 -41.06 50.37
CA SER A 339 -10.59 -42.28 51.10
C SER A 339 -11.60 -42.00 52.22
N ARG A 340 -12.79 -42.61 52.14
CA ARG A 340 -13.62 -42.86 53.33
C ARG A 340 -13.51 -44.34 53.67
N ARG A 341 -13.17 -44.65 54.89
CA ARG A 341 -13.35 -45.91 55.60
C ARG A 341 -14.35 -45.72 56.75
N PRO A 342 -14.82 -46.79 57.23
CA PRO A 342 -16.24 -47.10 57.51
C PRO A 342 -16.76 -46.44 58.75
#